data_373504e11765931f93882d29e7e38e91
#
_entry.id   373504e11765931f93882d29e7e38e91
#
_cell.length_a   1.000
_cell.length_b   1.000
_cell.length_c   1.000
_cell.angle_alpha   90.00
_cell.angle_beta   90.00
_cell.angle_gamma   90.00
#
_symmetry.space_group_name_H-M   'P 1'
#
loop_
_entity.id
_entity.type
_entity.pdbx_description
1 polymer ?
#
loop_
_entity_poly.entity_id
_entity_poly.type
_entity_poly.pdbx_seq_one_letter_code
_entity_poly.pdbx_strand_id
1 'polypeptide(L)'
;MMNLNETAARHGFCVDRVRESENLHGKMVEMHHEKTGAQLVWVDNGEDNKTFCVAFKTLPEDSTGVFHILEHSVLCGSAKYPVREPFVELMKSSMATFLNAMTFPDKTIYPVSSRNEQDFLNLTEVYLDAVFAPRILQDPNIFYQEGWHIELDENGAPLYKGVVFNEMKGAMSDVDEQIYQKTLDVLFPDNCYGWNSGGDPKHIPDLTYEQFLR
;
A
#
# COMPACT_ATOMS: atom_id res chain seq x y z
N MET A 1 -26.74 -5.20 -23.69
CA MET A 1 -25.61 -5.46 -22.77
C MET A 1 -24.30 -5.14 -23.51
N MET A 2 -23.45 -4.30 -22.94
CA MET A 2 -22.17 -3.99 -23.55
C MET A 2 -21.31 -5.26 -23.53
N ASN A 3 -20.67 -5.58 -24.64
CA ASN A 3 -19.80 -6.77 -24.73
C ASN A 3 -18.55 -6.53 -23.85
N LEU A 4 -18.29 -7.40 -22.88
CA LEU A 4 -17.18 -7.27 -21.96
C LEU A 4 -15.83 -7.11 -22.67
N ASN A 5 -15.59 -7.90 -23.73
CA ASN A 5 -14.37 -7.82 -24.52
C ASN A 5 -14.20 -6.45 -25.20
N GLU A 6 -15.29 -5.88 -25.74
CA GLU A 6 -15.25 -4.56 -26.36
C GLU A 6 -14.97 -3.45 -25.32
N THR A 7 -15.53 -3.60 -24.12
CA THR A 7 -15.28 -2.64 -23.03
C THR A 7 -13.83 -2.71 -22.57
N ALA A 8 -13.32 -3.90 -22.32
CA ALA A 8 -11.92 -4.11 -21.92
C ALA A 8 -10.96 -3.54 -22.98
N ALA A 9 -11.17 -3.87 -24.26
CA ALA A 9 -10.33 -3.42 -25.36
C ALA A 9 -10.30 -1.90 -25.52
N ARG A 10 -11.42 -1.18 -25.29
CA ARG A 10 -11.47 0.29 -25.32
C ARG A 10 -10.52 0.94 -24.29
N HIS A 11 -10.22 0.24 -23.21
CA HIS A 11 -9.35 0.68 -22.14
C HIS A 11 -7.97 0.01 -22.15
N GLY A 12 -7.63 -0.68 -23.24
CA GLY A 12 -6.32 -1.32 -23.43
C GLY A 12 -6.15 -2.63 -22.65
N PHE A 13 -7.26 -3.27 -22.26
CA PHE A 13 -7.22 -4.57 -21.60
C PHE A 13 -7.69 -5.69 -22.52
N CYS A 14 -7.00 -6.84 -22.44
CA CYS A 14 -7.43 -8.11 -23.02
C CYS A 14 -8.02 -9.00 -21.94
N VAL A 15 -9.16 -9.63 -22.24
CA VAL A 15 -9.76 -10.65 -21.39
C VAL A 15 -9.04 -11.98 -21.62
N ASP A 16 -8.37 -12.49 -20.61
CA ASP A 16 -7.63 -13.76 -20.65
C ASP A 16 -8.54 -14.93 -20.34
N ARG A 17 -9.40 -14.77 -19.33
CA ARG A 17 -10.24 -15.87 -18.86
C ARG A 17 -11.49 -15.35 -18.14
N VAL A 18 -12.59 -16.08 -18.32
CA VAL A 18 -13.83 -15.91 -17.58
C VAL A 18 -14.17 -17.23 -16.90
N ARG A 19 -14.45 -17.21 -15.61
CA ARG A 19 -14.85 -18.38 -14.82
C ARG A 19 -16.06 -18.05 -13.96
N GLU A 20 -16.97 -19.00 -13.86
CA GLU A 20 -17.96 -19.02 -12.79
C GLU A 20 -17.31 -19.60 -11.53
N SER A 21 -17.60 -19.04 -10.38
CA SER A 21 -17.11 -19.49 -9.09
C SER A 21 -18.28 -19.70 -8.12
N GLU A 22 -18.49 -20.96 -7.75
CA GLU A 22 -19.50 -21.30 -6.74
C GLU A 22 -19.18 -20.68 -5.37
N ASN A 23 -17.89 -20.66 -4.99
CA ASN A 23 -17.45 -20.09 -3.71
C ASN A 23 -17.64 -18.57 -3.62
N LEU A 24 -17.53 -17.87 -4.74
CA LEU A 24 -17.75 -16.42 -4.81
C LEU A 24 -19.19 -16.05 -5.17
N HIS A 25 -20.03 -17.06 -5.44
CA HIS A 25 -21.40 -16.89 -5.94
C HIS A 25 -21.50 -15.94 -7.14
N GLY A 26 -20.52 -16.04 -8.06
CA GLY A 26 -20.42 -15.08 -9.15
C GLY A 26 -19.39 -15.42 -10.20
N LYS A 27 -19.16 -14.45 -11.06
CA LYS A 27 -18.25 -14.53 -12.19
C LYS A 27 -16.93 -13.84 -11.87
N MET A 28 -15.82 -14.48 -12.22
CA MET A 28 -14.47 -13.92 -12.15
C MET A 28 -13.93 -13.74 -13.57
N VAL A 29 -13.44 -12.54 -13.87
CA VAL A 29 -12.81 -12.18 -15.14
C VAL A 29 -11.37 -11.77 -14.89
N GLU A 30 -10.44 -12.47 -15.52
CA GLU A 30 -9.02 -12.17 -15.51
C GLU A 30 -8.65 -11.43 -16.79
N MET A 31 -7.92 -10.34 -16.67
CA MET A 31 -7.52 -9.46 -17.77
C MET A 31 -6.08 -8.99 -17.56
N HIS A 32 -5.41 -8.64 -18.65
CA HIS A 32 -4.14 -7.91 -18.60
C HIS A 32 -4.20 -6.65 -19.46
N HIS A 33 -3.44 -5.63 -19.06
CA HIS A 33 -3.28 -4.41 -19.83
C HIS A 33 -2.19 -4.60 -20.90
N GLU A 34 -2.51 -4.41 -22.18
CA GLU A 34 -1.66 -4.75 -23.33
C GLU A 34 -0.28 -4.07 -23.29
N LYS A 35 -0.21 -2.81 -22.86
CA LYS A 35 1.05 -2.04 -22.87
C LYS A 35 1.95 -2.33 -21.67
N THR A 36 1.38 -2.58 -20.50
CA THR A 36 2.14 -2.65 -19.23
C THR A 36 2.22 -4.06 -18.67
N GLY A 37 1.37 -4.98 -19.14
CA GLY A 37 1.21 -6.30 -18.55
C GLY A 37 0.51 -6.30 -17.18
N ALA A 38 0.01 -5.14 -16.71
CA ALA A 38 -0.71 -5.07 -15.45
C ALA A 38 -1.92 -6.01 -15.46
N GLN A 39 -2.04 -6.81 -14.40
CA GLN A 39 -3.12 -7.76 -14.25
C GLN A 39 -4.32 -7.09 -13.58
N LEU A 40 -5.53 -7.42 -14.04
CA LEU A 40 -6.77 -6.99 -13.44
C LEU A 40 -7.68 -8.21 -13.26
N VAL A 41 -8.23 -8.35 -12.07
CA VAL A 41 -9.26 -9.35 -11.77
C VAL A 41 -10.53 -8.61 -11.39
N TRP A 42 -11.60 -8.87 -12.10
CA TRP A 42 -12.93 -8.37 -11.79
C TRP A 42 -13.82 -9.51 -11.32
N VAL A 43 -14.46 -9.31 -10.17
CA VAL A 43 -15.41 -10.26 -9.59
C VAL A 43 -16.79 -9.62 -9.59
N ASP A 44 -17.75 -10.28 -10.22
CA ASP A 44 -19.16 -9.90 -10.23
C ASP A 44 -19.96 -10.97 -9.47
N ASN A 45 -20.24 -10.68 -8.21
CA ASN A 45 -20.93 -11.59 -7.30
C ASN A 45 -22.27 -11.03 -6.79
N GLY A 46 -22.73 -9.91 -7.36
CA GLY A 46 -24.00 -9.29 -7.01
C GLY A 46 -24.01 -8.59 -5.65
N GLU A 47 -22.85 -8.43 -4.99
CA GLU A 47 -22.76 -7.73 -3.70
C GLU A 47 -22.92 -6.22 -3.86
N ASP A 48 -23.63 -5.60 -2.93
CA ASP A 48 -23.80 -4.15 -2.90
C ASP A 48 -22.52 -3.42 -2.52
N ASN A 49 -21.66 -4.07 -1.70
CA ASN A 49 -20.41 -3.50 -1.26
C ASN A 49 -19.33 -3.66 -2.34
N LYS A 50 -19.00 -2.56 -3.00
CA LYS A 50 -17.99 -2.54 -4.05
C LYS A 50 -16.62 -2.39 -3.43
N THR A 51 -15.66 -3.21 -3.87
CA THR A 51 -14.27 -3.18 -3.42
C THR A 51 -13.34 -2.95 -4.59
N PHE A 52 -12.43 -2.00 -4.42
CA PHE A 52 -11.28 -1.79 -5.30
C PHE A 52 -10.00 -2.04 -4.51
N CYS A 53 -9.00 -2.64 -5.15
CA CYS A 53 -7.67 -2.79 -4.59
C CYS A 53 -6.64 -2.66 -5.69
N VAL A 54 -5.68 -1.76 -5.52
CA VAL A 54 -4.45 -1.77 -6.31
C VAL A 54 -3.34 -2.42 -5.49
N ALA A 55 -2.59 -3.32 -6.12
CA ALA A 55 -1.56 -4.12 -5.48
C ALA A 55 -0.26 -4.06 -6.29
N PHE A 56 0.86 -3.96 -5.57
CA PHE A 56 2.20 -3.98 -6.13
C PHE A 56 3.00 -5.13 -5.53
N LYS A 57 3.77 -5.81 -6.36
CA LYS A 57 4.77 -6.76 -5.89
C LYS A 57 5.94 -5.96 -5.32
N THR A 58 6.14 -6.02 -4.01
CA THR A 58 7.18 -5.33 -3.26
C THR A 58 7.99 -6.35 -2.48
N LEU A 59 9.23 -6.60 -2.91
CA LEU A 59 10.11 -7.62 -2.33
C LEU A 59 11.25 -6.91 -1.60
N PRO A 60 11.24 -6.81 -0.26
CA PRO A 60 12.33 -6.20 0.48
C PRO A 60 13.63 -6.99 0.31
N GLU A 61 14.75 -6.27 0.25
CA GLU A 61 16.09 -6.82 0.20
C GLU A 61 16.82 -6.64 1.54
N ASP A 62 16.19 -5.93 2.48
CA ASP A 62 16.69 -5.66 3.82
C ASP A 62 15.52 -5.37 4.79
N SER A 63 15.85 -5.01 6.03
CA SER A 63 14.90 -4.67 7.09
C SER A 63 14.76 -3.14 7.32
N THR A 64 15.04 -2.30 6.32
CA THR A 64 14.84 -0.83 6.43
C THR A 64 13.38 -0.41 6.40
N GLY A 65 12.47 -1.30 6.02
CA GLY A 65 11.03 -1.00 5.92
C GLY A 65 10.69 -0.05 4.76
N VAL A 66 11.49 -0.04 3.70
CA VAL A 66 11.33 0.87 2.55
C VAL A 66 9.90 0.85 1.99
N PHE A 67 9.29 -0.33 1.85
CA PHE A 67 7.93 -0.46 1.31
C PHE A 67 6.84 -0.04 2.30
N HIS A 68 7.07 -0.17 3.60
CA HIS A 68 6.17 0.34 4.63
C HIS A 68 6.21 1.88 4.68
N ILE A 69 7.40 2.45 4.62
CA ILE A 69 7.57 3.91 4.49
C ILE A 69 6.93 4.43 3.19
N LEU A 70 7.06 3.68 2.08
CA LEU A 70 6.42 4.03 0.81
C LEU A 70 4.89 3.96 0.92
N GLU A 71 4.35 2.94 1.57
CA GLU A 71 2.91 2.78 1.81
C GLU A 71 2.33 4.02 2.49
N HIS A 72 2.94 4.47 3.60
CA HIS A 72 2.54 5.69 4.30
C HIS A 72 2.73 6.94 3.42
N SER A 73 3.89 7.05 2.79
CA SER A 73 4.30 8.25 2.05
C SER A 73 3.43 8.57 0.85
N VAL A 74 2.93 7.57 0.11
CA VAL A 74 2.07 7.81 -1.06
C VAL A 74 0.69 8.34 -0.65
N LEU A 75 0.25 8.09 0.58
CA LEU A 75 -1.00 8.60 1.12
C LEU A 75 -0.89 10.02 1.73
N CYS A 76 0.30 10.63 1.68
CA CYS A 76 0.55 11.99 2.20
C CYS A 76 0.39 13.09 1.14
N GLY A 77 -0.47 12.86 0.14
CA GLY A 77 -0.79 13.81 -0.92
C GLY A 77 -0.31 13.35 -2.29
N SER A 78 -0.98 13.85 -3.31
CA SER A 78 -0.79 13.47 -4.70
C SER A 78 -0.94 14.66 -5.64
N ALA A 79 -0.72 14.46 -6.94
CA ALA A 79 -0.76 15.53 -7.92
C ALA A 79 -2.12 16.22 -7.97
N LYS A 80 -3.20 15.47 -7.94
CA LYS A 80 -4.58 15.98 -7.98
C LYS A 80 -5.12 16.40 -6.62
N TYR A 81 -4.64 15.74 -5.57
CA TYR A 81 -5.04 15.97 -4.18
C TYR A 81 -3.83 16.38 -3.32
N PRO A 82 -3.33 17.64 -3.48
CA PRO A 82 -2.11 18.11 -2.82
C PRO A 82 -2.36 18.52 -1.35
N VAL A 83 -3.26 17.81 -0.67
CA VAL A 83 -3.54 18.01 0.76
C VAL A 83 -2.59 17.17 1.60
N ARG A 84 -2.34 17.61 2.84
CA ARG A 84 -1.31 16.99 3.68
C ARG A 84 -1.64 15.55 4.10
N GLU A 85 -2.91 15.26 4.38
CA GLU A 85 -3.38 13.98 4.89
C GLU A 85 -4.71 13.58 4.25
N PRO A 86 -4.75 13.32 2.92
CA PRO A 86 -6.00 12.99 2.23
C PRO A 86 -6.66 11.72 2.80
N PHE A 87 -5.88 10.77 3.28
CA PHE A 87 -6.36 9.54 3.91
C PHE A 87 -7.19 9.83 5.17
N VAL A 88 -6.70 10.70 6.05
CA VAL A 88 -7.40 11.10 7.28
C VAL A 88 -8.70 11.84 6.96
N GLU A 89 -8.70 12.70 5.95
CA GLU A 89 -9.89 13.39 5.49
C GLU A 89 -10.92 12.44 4.89
N LEU A 90 -10.49 11.43 4.14
CA LEU A 90 -11.38 10.38 3.62
C LEU A 90 -12.00 9.55 4.75
N MET A 91 -11.23 9.18 5.77
CA MET A 91 -11.77 8.46 6.93
C MET A 91 -12.88 9.23 7.66
N LYS A 92 -12.82 10.56 7.66
CA LYS A 92 -13.81 11.42 8.33
C LYS A 92 -15.03 11.72 7.46
N SER A 93 -14.89 11.77 6.14
CA SER A 93 -15.88 12.33 5.24
C SER A 93 -16.51 11.32 4.27
N SER A 94 -15.88 10.18 4.01
CA SER A 94 -16.41 9.17 3.11
C SER A 94 -17.41 8.23 3.81
N MET A 95 -18.17 7.50 2.99
CA MET A 95 -19.04 6.41 3.43
C MET A 95 -18.36 5.04 3.26
N ALA A 96 -17.03 5.02 3.30
CA ALA A 96 -16.23 3.81 3.17
C ALA A 96 -16.65 2.76 4.19
N THR A 97 -16.84 1.54 3.73
CA THR A 97 -17.02 0.36 4.59
C THR A 97 -15.67 -0.27 4.96
N PHE A 98 -14.65 -0.01 4.13
CA PHE A 98 -13.26 -0.35 4.38
C PHE A 98 -12.34 0.67 3.70
N LEU A 99 -11.32 1.11 4.39
CA LEU A 99 -10.31 2.04 3.92
C LEU A 99 -9.00 1.70 4.62
N ASN A 100 -7.98 1.25 3.87
CA ASN A 100 -6.69 0.90 4.44
C ASN A 100 -5.57 0.91 3.40
N ALA A 101 -4.34 0.76 3.87
CA ALA A 101 -3.17 0.34 3.10
C ALA A 101 -2.43 -0.69 3.94
N MET A 102 -1.74 -1.63 3.32
CA MET A 102 -1.08 -2.73 4.02
C MET A 102 0.17 -3.19 3.28
N THR A 103 1.27 -3.27 4.00
CA THR A 103 2.54 -3.85 3.53
C THR A 103 2.74 -5.24 4.09
N PHE A 104 2.98 -6.19 3.18
CA PHE A 104 3.27 -7.59 3.46
C PHE A 104 4.70 -7.92 3.03
N PRO A 105 5.24 -9.09 3.37
CA PRO A 105 6.59 -9.47 2.97
C PRO A 105 6.83 -9.53 1.45
N ASP A 106 5.78 -9.65 0.63
CA ASP A 106 5.88 -9.85 -0.81
C ASP A 106 5.03 -8.89 -1.65
N LYS A 107 4.26 -8.04 -1.01
CA LYS A 107 3.35 -7.09 -1.68
C LYS A 107 2.96 -5.93 -0.79
N THR A 108 2.56 -4.84 -1.43
CA THR A 108 1.87 -3.70 -0.77
C THR A 108 0.53 -3.48 -1.48
N ILE A 109 -0.54 -3.34 -0.72
CA ILE A 109 -1.91 -3.23 -1.25
C ILE A 109 -2.62 -2.01 -0.69
N TYR A 110 -3.49 -1.43 -1.51
CA TYR A 110 -4.29 -0.24 -1.19
C TYR A 110 -5.77 -0.53 -1.47
N PRO A 111 -6.49 -1.17 -0.52
CA PRO A 111 -7.89 -1.53 -0.67
C PRO A 111 -8.84 -0.44 -0.18
N VAL A 112 -9.95 -0.25 -0.89
CA VAL A 112 -11.08 0.57 -0.48
C VAL A 112 -12.39 -0.12 -0.80
N SER A 113 -13.41 0.10 0.03
CA SER A 113 -14.75 -0.41 -0.21
C SER A 113 -15.82 0.60 0.18
N SER A 114 -16.89 0.66 -0.59
CA SER A 114 -18.08 1.44 -0.25
C SER A 114 -19.35 0.83 -0.88
N ARG A 115 -20.47 0.97 -0.17
CA ARG A 115 -21.79 0.65 -0.71
C ARG A 115 -22.37 1.76 -1.58
N ASN A 116 -21.88 2.97 -1.40
CA ASN A 116 -22.27 4.10 -2.22
C ASN A 116 -21.40 4.15 -3.48
N GLU A 117 -22.02 4.10 -4.66
CA GLU A 117 -21.31 4.04 -5.93
C GLU A 117 -20.46 5.29 -6.19
N GLN A 118 -20.98 6.47 -5.93
CA GLN A 118 -20.24 7.72 -6.13
C GLN A 118 -19.05 7.82 -5.17
N ASP A 119 -19.24 7.43 -3.92
CA ASP A 119 -18.18 7.40 -2.92
C ASP A 119 -17.09 6.38 -3.30
N PHE A 120 -17.49 5.17 -3.74
CA PHE A 120 -16.57 4.16 -4.25
C PHE A 120 -15.70 4.68 -5.42
N LEU A 121 -16.31 5.38 -6.39
CA LEU A 121 -15.57 5.97 -7.52
C LEU A 121 -14.60 7.07 -7.04
N ASN A 122 -15.04 7.92 -6.12
CA ASN A 122 -14.20 8.97 -5.54
C ASN A 122 -13.00 8.37 -4.78
N LEU A 123 -13.23 7.35 -3.94
CA LEU A 123 -12.18 6.65 -3.21
C LEU A 123 -11.17 5.99 -4.18
N THR A 124 -11.67 5.30 -5.20
CA THR A 124 -10.84 4.67 -6.24
C THR A 124 -9.97 5.71 -6.94
N GLU A 125 -10.54 6.87 -7.31
CA GLU A 125 -9.81 7.94 -7.98
C GLU A 125 -8.69 8.51 -7.09
N VAL A 126 -8.99 8.80 -5.81
CA VAL A 126 -7.99 9.31 -4.86
C VAL A 126 -6.85 8.32 -4.66
N TYR A 127 -7.17 7.04 -4.50
CA TYR A 127 -6.15 6.01 -4.31
C TYR A 127 -5.28 5.79 -5.55
N LEU A 128 -5.88 5.80 -6.74
CA LEU A 128 -5.10 5.72 -7.99
C LEU A 128 -4.18 6.93 -8.16
N ASP A 129 -4.65 8.14 -7.89
CA ASP A 129 -3.80 9.33 -7.96
C ASP A 129 -2.67 9.29 -6.92
N ALA A 130 -2.97 8.85 -5.70
CA ALA A 130 -1.99 8.68 -4.63
C ALA A 130 -0.85 7.74 -5.02
N VAL A 131 -1.15 6.55 -5.56
CA VAL A 131 -0.11 5.56 -5.87
C VAL A 131 0.61 5.81 -7.20
N PHE A 132 -0.02 6.48 -8.18
CA PHE A 132 0.59 6.74 -9.48
C PHE A 132 1.20 8.13 -9.65
N ALA A 133 0.83 9.10 -8.82
CA ALA A 133 1.34 10.46 -8.85
C ALA A 133 1.58 11.02 -7.44
N PRO A 134 2.32 10.31 -6.58
CA PRO A 134 2.50 10.68 -5.19
C PRO A 134 3.40 11.92 -5.05
N ARG A 135 3.07 12.76 -4.09
CA ARG A 135 3.82 13.99 -3.79
C ARG A 135 5.21 13.72 -3.20
N ILE A 136 5.43 12.56 -2.59
CA ILE A 136 6.72 12.15 -2.02
C ILE A 136 7.89 12.27 -3.02
N LEU A 137 7.63 12.11 -4.32
CA LEU A 137 8.64 12.27 -5.37
C LEU A 137 9.18 13.70 -5.50
N GLN A 138 8.49 14.70 -4.94
CA GLN A 138 8.79 16.13 -5.04
C GLN A 138 9.02 16.79 -3.67
N ASP A 139 8.58 16.17 -2.59
CA ASP A 139 8.65 16.71 -1.24
C ASP A 139 9.31 15.72 -0.27
N PRO A 140 10.63 15.83 -0.05
CA PRO A 140 11.36 14.92 0.85
C PRO A 140 10.89 14.99 2.30
N ASN A 141 10.18 16.08 2.71
CA ASN A 141 9.70 16.19 4.07
C ASN A 141 8.68 15.10 4.41
N ILE A 142 7.97 14.56 3.40
CA ILE A 142 7.06 13.41 3.59
C ILE A 142 7.85 12.19 4.04
N PHE A 143 9.00 11.90 3.41
CA PHE A 143 9.88 10.80 3.84
C PHE A 143 10.36 10.98 5.28
N TYR A 144 10.81 12.18 5.64
CA TYR A 144 11.29 12.46 6.99
C TYR A 144 10.16 12.41 8.03
N GLN A 145 8.94 12.77 7.67
CA GLN A 145 7.78 12.66 8.56
C GLN A 145 7.36 11.19 8.73
N GLU A 146 7.17 10.47 7.65
CA GLU A 146 6.64 9.11 7.67
C GLU A 146 7.72 8.07 8.02
N GLY A 147 8.91 8.17 7.46
CA GLY A 147 10.00 7.25 7.71
C GLY A 147 10.71 7.52 9.02
N TRP A 148 11.74 8.38 8.97
CA TRP A 148 12.52 8.74 10.15
C TRP A 148 13.24 10.09 10.00
N HIS A 149 13.51 10.74 11.13
CA HIS A 149 14.35 11.93 11.24
C HIS A 149 14.92 12.04 12.65
N ILE A 150 15.83 13.00 12.87
CA ILE A 150 16.42 13.26 14.20
C ILE A 150 15.75 14.49 14.78
N GLU A 151 15.30 14.39 16.02
CA GLU A 151 14.88 15.49 16.89
C GLU A 151 15.81 15.59 18.10
N LEU A 152 15.81 16.74 18.78
CA LEU A 152 16.48 16.90 20.04
C LEU A 152 15.46 16.76 21.18
N ASP A 153 15.83 16.01 22.20
CA ASP A 153 15.03 15.93 23.42
C ASP A 153 15.13 17.21 24.28
N GLU A 154 14.45 17.24 25.42
CA GLU A 154 14.44 18.37 26.35
C GLU A 154 15.83 18.74 26.90
N ASN A 155 16.79 17.80 26.84
CA ASN A 155 18.18 17.98 27.29
C ASN A 155 19.13 18.27 26.12
N GLY A 156 18.62 18.36 24.88
CA GLY A 156 19.41 18.56 23.68
C GLY A 156 20.09 17.28 23.15
N ALA A 157 19.72 16.10 23.62
CA ALA A 157 20.23 14.84 23.09
C ALA A 157 19.45 14.41 21.83
N PRO A 158 20.13 13.89 20.79
CA PRO A 158 19.48 13.45 19.57
C PRO A 158 18.68 12.17 19.80
N LEU A 159 17.49 12.11 19.21
CA LEU A 159 16.64 10.92 19.18
C LEU A 159 15.96 10.74 17.83
N TYR A 160 15.77 9.49 17.44
CA TYR A 160 15.05 9.15 16.22
C TYR A 160 13.56 9.28 16.41
N LYS A 161 12.90 9.87 15.42
CA LYS A 161 11.46 10.04 15.29
C LYS A 161 11.02 9.68 13.87
N GLY A 162 9.72 9.52 13.68
CA GLY A 162 9.07 9.20 12.41
C GLY A 162 7.84 8.35 12.68
N VAL A 163 6.86 8.38 11.81
CA VAL A 163 5.61 7.63 12.00
C VAL A 163 5.92 6.12 11.98
N VAL A 164 6.49 5.61 10.90
CA VAL A 164 6.85 4.19 10.77
C VAL A 164 7.92 3.79 11.79
N PHE A 165 8.94 4.63 12.02
CA PHE A 165 9.95 4.35 13.05
C PHE A 165 9.33 4.15 14.44
N ASN A 166 8.41 5.03 14.85
CA ASN A 166 7.78 4.93 16.16
C ASN A 166 6.82 3.74 16.25
N GLU A 167 6.06 3.46 15.18
CA GLU A 167 5.17 2.31 15.06
C GLU A 167 5.96 1.01 15.22
N MET A 168 7.01 0.84 14.44
CA MET A 168 7.84 -0.36 14.48
C MET A 168 8.64 -0.51 15.78
N LYS A 169 9.04 0.62 16.39
CA LYS A 169 9.63 0.61 17.73
C LYS A 169 8.64 0.09 18.78
N GLY A 170 7.35 0.45 18.63
CA GLY A 170 6.28 -0.08 19.45
C GLY A 170 6.05 -1.58 19.21
N ALA A 171 5.87 -1.99 17.97
CA ALA A 171 5.65 -3.39 17.58
C ALA A 171 6.79 -4.30 18.04
N MET A 172 8.04 -3.92 17.79
CA MET A 172 9.23 -4.68 18.18
C MET A 172 9.54 -4.63 19.69
N SER A 173 8.76 -3.91 20.50
CA SER A 173 8.82 -4.02 21.95
C SER A 173 8.07 -5.24 22.50
N ASP A 174 7.19 -5.84 21.67
CA ASP A 174 6.46 -7.07 22.00
C ASP A 174 7.37 -8.29 21.81
N VAL A 175 7.37 -9.18 22.82
CA VAL A 175 8.21 -10.39 22.81
C VAL A 175 7.75 -11.40 21.75
N ASP A 176 6.44 -11.52 21.55
CA ASP A 176 5.88 -12.45 20.56
C ASP A 176 6.26 -11.99 19.14
N GLU A 177 6.24 -10.70 18.88
CA GLU A 177 6.69 -10.14 17.59
C GLU A 177 8.19 -10.38 17.34
N GLN A 178 9.03 -10.21 18.37
CA GLN A 178 10.47 -10.52 18.28
C GLN A 178 10.71 -12.01 17.99
N ILE A 179 9.97 -12.90 18.65
CA ILE A 179 10.06 -14.35 18.42
C ILE A 179 9.60 -14.69 17.01
N TYR A 180 8.48 -14.10 16.56
CA TYR A 180 7.94 -14.30 15.22
C TYR A 180 8.96 -13.88 14.16
N GLN A 181 9.50 -12.66 14.23
CA GLN A 181 10.51 -12.19 13.29
C GLN A 181 11.75 -13.10 13.31
N LYS A 182 12.23 -13.47 14.51
CA LYS A 182 13.39 -14.37 14.62
C LYS A 182 13.14 -15.74 14.02
N THR A 183 11.92 -16.22 14.09
CA THR A 183 11.49 -17.46 13.44
C THR A 183 11.57 -17.34 11.92
N LEU A 184 11.08 -16.22 11.37
CA LEU A 184 11.17 -15.95 9.93
C LEU A 184 12.62 -15.85 9.44
N ASP A 185 13.51 -15.16 10.17
CA ASP A 185 14.95 -15.09 9.86
C ASP A 185 15.59 -16.47 9.71
N VAL A 186 15.19 -17.43 10.58
CA VAL A 186 15.73 -18.79 10.55
C VAL A 186 15.11 -19.64 9.46
N LEU A 187 13.79 -19.48 9.21
CA LEU A 187 13.09 -20.28 8.21
C LEU A 187 13.34 -19.81 6.78
N PHE A 188 13.57 -18.52 6.58
CA PHE A 188 13.71 -17.89 5.26
C PHE A 188 14.99 -17.04 5.15
N PRO A 189 16.19 -17.64 5.36
CA PRO A 189 17.44 -16.85 5.44
C PRO A 189 17.90 -16.28 4.09
N ASP A 190 17.29 -16.68 2.98
CA ASP A 190 17.75 -16.42 1.62
C ASP A 190 16.68 -15.77 0.72
N ASN A 191 15.59 -15.28 1.31
CA ASN A 191 14.50 -14.66 0.53
C ASN A 191 13.77 -13.55 1.33
N CYS A 192 12.85 -12.84 0.66
CA CYS A 192 12.18 -11.66 1.23
C CYS A 192 11.35 -11.93 2.49
N TYR A 193 10.96 -13.17 2.75
CA TYR A 193 10.18 -13.52 3.95
C TYR A 193 11.01 -13.54 5.23
N GLY A 194 12.35 -13.57 5.13
CA GLY A 194 13.25 -13.43 6.28
C GLY A 194 13.41 -11.98 6.74
N TRP A 195 13.19 -11.00 5.87
CA TRP A 195 13.31 -9.60 6.24
C TRP A 195 12.07 -9.08 6.97
N ASN A 196 12.26 -8.12 7.87
CA ASN A 196 11.15 -7.42 8.48
C ASN A 196 10.58 -6.39 7.49
N SER A 197 9.50 -6.74 6.79
CA SER A 197 8.87 -5.87 5.80
C SER A 197 8.31 -4.57 6.38
N GLY A 198 7.95 -4.57 7.66
CA GLY A 198 7.56 -3.36 8.40
C GLY A 198 8.73 -2.44 8.73
N GLY A 199 9.93 -2.99 8.79
CA GLY A 199 11.18 -2.33 9.18
C GLY A 199 11.62 -2.66 10.61
N ASP A 200 12.90 -2.97 10.78
CA ASP A 200 13.51 -3.05 12.11
C ASP A 200 13.94 -1.64 12.55
N PRO A 201 13.54 -1.14 13.73
CA PRO A 201 13.96 0.16 14.24
C PRO A 201 15.48 0.40 14.28
N LYS A 202 16.28 -0.68 14.26
CA LYS A 202 17.73 -0.60 14.18
C LYS A 202 18.23 -0.31 12.77
N HIS A 203 17.44 -0.66 11.75
CA HIS A 203 17.78 -0.55 10.33
C HIS A 203 17.00 0.53 9.59
N ILE A 204 15.82 0.93 10.06
CA ILE A 204 15.05 2.04 9.47
C ILE A 204 15.92 3.29 9.27
N PRO A 205 16.78 3.72 10.25
CA PRO A 205 17.64 4.89 10.08
C PRO A 205 18.77 4.73 9.06
N ASP A 206 19.01 3.55 8.53
CA ASP A 206 20.00 3.31 7.47
C ASP A 206 19.48 3.74 6.09
N LEU A 207 18.13 3.86 5.92
CA LEU A 207 17.50 4.26 4.67
C LEU A 207 17.58 5.77 4.47
N THR A 208 18.22 6.22 3.39
CA THR A 208 18.20 7.62 2.98
C THR A 208 17.09 7.91 1.97
N TYR A 209 16.71 9.20 1.83
CA TYR A 209 15.70 9.59 0.84
C TYR A 209 16.13 9.25 -0.60
N GLU A 210 17.43 9.39 -0.92
CA GLU A 210 17.98 9.04 -2.23
C GLU A 210 17.91 7.53 -2.53
N GLN A 211 18.08 6.68 -1.52
CA GLN A 211 17.90 5.23 -1.63
C GLN A 211 16.43 4.87 -1.79
N PHE A 212 15.57 5.52 -1.02
CA PHE A 212 14.12 5.35 -1.06
C PHE A 212 13.53 5.66 -2.45
N LEU A 213 14.10 6.60 -3.21
CA LEU A 213 13.64 6.97 -4.56
C LEU A 213 14.13 6.04 -5.69
N ARG A 214 14.95 5.03 -5.42
CA ARG A 214 15.51 4.08 -6.41
C ARG A 214 14.66 2.85 -6.60
#